data_f09216f3f31f149a1a83585388f4b5fd
#
_entry.id   f09216f3f31f149a1a83585388f4b5fd
#
_cell.length_a   1.000
_cell.length_b   1.000
_cell.length_c   1.000
_cell.angle_alpha   90.00
_cell.angle_beta   90.00
_cell.angle_gamma   90.00
#
_symmetry.space_group_name_H-M   'P 1'
#
loop_
_entity.id
_entity.type
_entity.pdbx_description
1 polymer ?
#
loop_
_entity_poly.entity_id
_entity_poly.type
_entity_poly.pdbx_seq_one_letter_code
_entity_poly.pdbx_strand_id
1 'polypeptide(L)'
;EKKPLIYKQNKKALNLNLYKNTKNTLKRDWSASIHDIGDGVLNVEFHSIFVPAVNPLDRSMNDIMKHALDLLETGKYKGLVVGHQGKNWCAGANVNDFKMAIDSGNLQVMDAGVKEMQEVTQRIRHSKYPVVTCPFNLALGGGFEFYACSSHTVASGELYAGLVEAIQGLIPDDQQ
;
A
#
# COMPACT_ATOMS: atom_id res chain seq x y z
N GLU A 1 -13.86 -4.54 -37.15
CA GLU A 1 -13.00 -3.76 -36.24
C GLU A 1 -13.77 -3.41 -34.98
N LYS A 2 -13.32 -3.90 -33.81
CA LYS A 2 -13.91 -3.50 -32.52
C LYS A 2 -13.43 -2.09 -32.23
N LYS A 3 -14.36 -1.14 -32.17
CA LYS A 3 -14.05 0.22 -31.71
C LYS A 3 -13.48 0.16 -30.30
N PRO A 4 -12.36 0.85 -29.98
CA PRO A 4 -11.85 0.90 -28.64
C PRO A 4 -12.92 1.46 -27.69
N LEU A 5 -13.12 0.79 -26.55
CA LEU A 5 -13.99 1.29 -25.48
C LEU A 5 -13.38 2.59 -24.95
N ILE A 6 -13.97 3.71 -25.32
CA ILE A 6 -13.58 5.02 -24.76
C ILE A 6 -14.28 5.12 -23.41
N TYR A 7 -13.54 4.82 -22.33
CA TYR A 7 -14.01 5.10 -20.98
C TYR A 7 -14.07 6.62 -20.79
N LYS A 8 -15.27 7.17 -20.70
CA LYS A 8 -15.42 8.55 -20.25
C LYS A 8 -14.96 8.64 -18.80
N GLN A 9 -13.90 9.39 -18.56
CA GLN A 9 -13.42 9.64 -17.19
C GLN A 9 -14.59 10.14 -16.34
N ASN A 10 -14.84 9.46 -15.22
CA ASN A 10 -15.89 9.86 -14.30
C ASN A 10 -15.50 11.22 -13.69
N LYS A 11 -16.27 12.26 -13.97
CA LYS A 11 -16.02 13.62 -13.45
C LYS A 11 -16.06 13.69 -11.90
N LYS A 12 -16.63 12.66 -11.25
CA LYS A 12 -16.67 12.51 -9.79
C LYS A 12 -15.54 11.64 -9.25
N ALA A 13 -14.63 11.12 -10.11
CA ALA A 13 -13.50 10.34 -9.65
C ALA A 13 -12.59 11.22 -8.77
N LEU A 14 -12.17 10.65 -7.63
CA LEU A 14 -11.24 11.28 -6.73
C LEU A 14 -9.91 11.54 -7.47
N ASN A 15 -9.41 12.75 -7.38
CA ASN A 15 -8.10 13.12 -7.91
C ASN A 15 -7.18 13.48 -6.73
N LEU A 16 -6.30 12.58 -6.36
CA LEU A 16 -5.38 12.75 -5.22
C LEU A 16 -4.42 13.93 -5.40
N ASN A 17 -4.14 14.35 -6.64
CA ASN A 17 -3.31 15.52 -6.89
C ASN A 17 -3.90 16.82 -6.29
N LEU A 18 -5.22 16.87 -6.08
CA LEU A 18 -5.88 18.01 -5.44
C LEU A 18 -5.61 18.08 -3.93
N TYR A 19 -5.17 16.99 -3.32
CA TYR A 19 -4.90 16.91 -1.88
C TYR A 19 -3.40 17.06 -1.57
N LYS A 20 -2.53 16.79 -2.53
CA LYS A 20 -1.08 16.87 -2.35
C LYS A 20 -0.64 18.28 -1.93
N ASN A 21 0.18 18.34 -0.88
CA ASN A 21 0.72 19.60 -0.34
C ASN A 21 -0.35 20.62 0.12
N THR A 22 -1.53 20.14 0.49
CA THR A 22 -2.60 20.97 1.07
C THR A 22 -2.74 20.68 2.57
N LYS A 23 -3.59 21.46 3.25
CA LYS A 23 -3.96 21.21 4.65
C LYS A 23 -4.61 19.83 4.88
N ASN A 24 -5.05 19.17 3.83
CA ASN A 24 -5.66 17.84 3.89
C ASN A 24 -4.61 16.73 3.90
N THR A 25 -3.35 17.02 3.59
CA THR A 25 -2.24 16.09 3.80
C THR A 25 -1.85 16.10 5.27
N LEU A 26 -2.20 15.03 5.98
CA LEU A 26 -1.98 14.92 7.42
C LEU A 26 -0.54 14.52 7.75
N LYS A 27 0.03 13.64 6.94
CA LYS A 27 1.42 13.21 7.04
C LYS A 27 1.95 12.80 5.68
N ARG A 28 3.21 13.07 5.43
CA ARG A 28 3.91 12.67 4.20
C ARG A 28 5.33 12.25 4.51
N ASP A 29 5.78 11.20 3.86
CA ASP A 29 7.14 10.72 3.88
C ASP A 29 7.60 10.39 2.44
N TRP A 30 8.80 9.81 2.25
CA TRP A 30 9.37 9.57 0.91
C TRP A 30 8.62 8.50 0.09
N SER A 31 7.90 7.57 0.71
CA SER A 31 7.20 6.50 -0.03
C SER A 31 5.69 6.49 0.13
N ALA A 32 5.14 7.26 1.07
CA ALA A 32 3.70 7.30 1.27
C ALA A 32 3.22 8.61 1.91
N SER A 33 1.91 8.85 1.81
CA SER A 33 1.23 10.00 2.43
C SER A 33 -0.15 9.62 2.95
N ILE A 34 -0.62 10.35 3.95
CA ILE A 34 -1.99 10.27 4.48
C ILE A 34 -2.73 11.54 4.12
N HIS A 35 -3.92 11.38 3.55
CA HIS A 35 -4.81 12.47 3.21
C HIS A 35 -6.17 12.32 3.90
N ASP A 36 -6.71 13.41 4.41
CA ASP A 36 -8.14 13.51 4.74
C ASP A 36 -8.89 13.85 3.45
N ILE A 37 -9.65 12.91 2.94
CA ILE A 37 -10.38 13.07 1.67
C ILE A 37 -11.84 13.51 1.88
N GLY A 38 -12.20 13.85 3.11
CA GLY A 38 -13.53 14.30 3.50
C GLY A 38 -14.42 13.17 4.00
N ASP A 39 -15.61 13.52 4.47
CA ASP A 39 -16.65 12.62 4.95
C ASP A 39 -16.19 11.62 6.05
N GLY A 40 -15.09 11.92 6.73
CA GLY A 40 -14.48 11.07 7.75
C GLY A 40 -13.69 9.90 7.15
N VAL A 41 -13.20 10.02 5.93
CA VAL A 41 -12.41 8.99 5.25
C VAL A 41 -10.97 9.44 5.11
N LEU A 42 -10.05 8.56 5.51
CA LEU A 42 -8.62 8.69 5.24
C LEU A 42 -8.27 8.03 3.90
N ASN A 43 -7.27 8.56 3.22
CA ASN A 43 -6.61 7.88 2.12
C ASN A 43 -5.11 7.74 2.43
N VAL A 44 -4.55 6.56 2.19
CA VAL A 44 -3.12 6.35 2.09
C VAL A 44 -2.75 6.20 0.63
N GLU A 45 -1.82 7.06 0.19
CA GLU A 45 -1.24 7.05 -1.15
C GLU A 45 0.20 6.52 -1.08
N PHE A 46 0.55 5.53 -1.90
CA PHE A 46 1.93 5.09 -2.12
C PHE A 46 2.54 5.89 -3.29
N HIS A 47 3.76 6.38 -3.12
CA HIS A 47 4.43 7.24 -4.11
C HIS A 47 5.95 7.24 -3.98
N SER A 48 6.57 6.08 -3.86
CA SER A 48 8.02 5.99 -3.67
C SER A 48 8.78 6.97 -4.57
N ILE A 49 9.53 7.89 -3.96
CA ILE A 49 10.34 8.86 -4.70
C ILE A 49 11.61 8.24 -5.28
N PHE A 50 12.06 7.11 -4.73
CA PHE A 50 13.26 6.41 -5.18
C PHE A 50 12.97 5.42 -6.30
N VAL A 51 11.86 4.70 -6.21
CA VAL A 51 11.48 3.67 -7.19
C VAL A 51 9.99 3.78 -7.56
N PRO A 52 9.55 4.91 -8.15
CA PRO A 52 8.13 5.19 -8.38
C PRO A 52 7.45 4.21 -9.35
N ALA A 53 8.25 3.53 -10.18
CA ALA A 53 7.69 2.59 -11.16
C ALA A 53 7.21 1.28 -10.52
N VAL A 54 7.75 0.89 -9.37
CA VAL A 54 7.44 -0.38 -8.70
C VAL A 54 6.80 -0.19 -7.32
N ASN A 55 6.97 0.98 -6.69
CA ASN A 55 6.46 1.26 -5.34
C ASN A 55 6.75 0.11 -4.37
N PRO A 56 8.03 -0.21 -4.09
CA PRO A 56 8.34 -1.31 -3.19
C PRO A 56 7.91 -0.96 -1.77
N LEU A 57 7.48 -1.97 -1.01
CA LEU A 57 7.25 -1.83 0.42
C LEU A 57 8.57 -1.50 1.11
N ASP A 58 8.56 -0.43 1.86
CA ASP A 58 9.67 0.03 2.66
C ASP A 58 9.19 0.52 4.04
N ARG A 59 10.14 0.88 4.88
CA ARG A 59 9.85 1.37 6.24
C ARG A 59 8.92 2.58 6.24
N SER A 60 9.10 3.50 5.30
CA SER A 60 8.25 4.70 5.20
C SER A 60 6.78 4.34 4.94
N MET A 61 6.51 3.38 4.07
CA MET A 61 5.14 2.89 3.83
C MET A 61 4.56 2.26 5.09
N ASN A 62 5.33 1.41 5.80
CA ASN A 62 4.89 0.80 7.06
C ASN A 62 4.59 1.86 8.12
N ASP A 63 5.47 2.85 8.31
CA ASP A 63 5.30 3.93 9.30
C ASP A 63 4.07 4.80 8.98
N ILE A 64 3.83 5.09 7.71
CA ILE A 64 2.64 5.82 7.26
C ILE A 64 1.37 5.00 7.50
N MET A 65 1.40 3.70 7.19
CA MET A 65 0.25 2.82 7.44
C MET A 65 -0.06 2.66 8.92
N LYS A 66 0.95 2.44 9.77
CA LYS A 66 0.78 2.40 11.23
C LYS A 66 0.10 3.69 11.71
N HIS A 67 0.60 4.84 11.26
CA HIS A 67 0.02 6.13 11.65
C HIS A 67 -1.43 6.32 11.13
N ALA A 68 -1.74 5.86 9.92
CA ALA A 68 -3.11 5.91 9.40
C ALA A 68 -4.07 5.03 10.23
N LEU A 69 -3.60 3.85 10.63
CA LEU A 69 -4.36 2.94 11.51
C LEU A 69 -4.53 3.55 12.91
N ASP A 70 -3.51 4.20 13.47
CA ASP A 70 -3.63 4.92 14.75
C ASP A 70 -4.70 6.00 14.67
N LEU A 71 -4.70 6.81 13.61
CA LEU A 71 -5.73 7.83 13.38
C LEU A 71 -7.13 7.22 13.25
N LEU A 72 -7.25 6.08 12.57
CA LEU A 72 -8.51 5.37 12.39
C LEU A 72 -9.03 4.84 13.75
N GLU A 73 -8.16 4.28 14.59
CA GLU A 73 -8.49 3.75 15.91
C GLU A 73 -8.93 4.82 16.92
N THR A 74 -8.61 6.10 16.69
CA THR A 74 -9.15 7.21 17.51
C THR A 74 -10.68 7.35 17.39
N GLY A 75 -11.30 6.75 16.37
CA GLY A 75 -12.71 6.92 16.05
C GLY A 75 -13.09 8.25 15.40
N LYS A 76 -12.11 9.11 15.12
CA LYS A 76 -12.32 10.36 14.37
C LYS A 76 -12.70 10.10 12.91
N TYR A 77 -12.17 9.01 12.35
CA TYR A 77 -12.40 8.60 10.97
C TYR A 77 -13.23 7.32 10.92
N LYS A 78 -14.01 7.17 9.86
CA LYS A 78 -14.98 6.07 9.66
C LYS A 78 -14.42 4.94 8.81
N GLY A 79 -13.33 5.20 8.09
CA GLY A 79 -12.69 4.23 7.20
C GLY A 79 -11.41 4.75 6.58
N LEU A 80 -10.65 3.81 6.03
CA LEU A 80 -9.39 4.06 5.36
C LEU A 80 -9.45 3.47 3.95
N VAL A 81 -9.07 4.26 2.96
CA VAL A 81 -8.84 3.79 1.59
C VAL A 81 -7.34 3.78 1.32
N VAL A 82 -6.80 2.65 0.91
CA VAL A 82 -5.43 2.58 0.39
C VAL A 82 -5.53 2.55 -1.13
N GLY A 83 -5.16 3.66 -1.74
CA GLY A 83 -5.27 3.84 -3.18
C GLY A 83 -4.46 5.04 -3.65
N HIS A 84 -3.87 4.93 -4.83
CA HIS A 84 -2.99 5.96 -5.37
C HIS A 84 -3.07 6.02 -6.91
N GLN A 85 -2.41 7.03 -7.49
CA GLN A 85 -2.42 7.31 -8.93
C GLN A 85 -1.02 7.09 -9.54
N GLY A 86 -0.31 6.07 -9.08
CA GLY A 86 1.01 5.69 -9.60
C GLY A 86 0.92 4.78 -10.84
N LYS A 87 2.08 4.29 -11.29
CA LYS A 87 2.17 3.36 -12.42
C LYS A 87 1.76 1.94 -12.03
N ASN A 88 2.18 1.47 -10.86
CA ASN A 88 1.87 0.16 -10.31
C ASN A 88 1.43 0.31 -8.85
N TRP A 89 0.67 -0.64 -8.36
CA TRP A 89 0.22 -0.67 -6.98
C TRP A 89 1.40 -0.81 -6.02
N CYS A 90 1.98 -1.99 -5.96
CA CYS A 90 3.13 -2.31 -5.13
C CYS A 90 3.75 -3.64 -5.58
N ALA A 91 5.03 -3.64 -5.86
CA ALA A 91 5.74 -4.84 -6.33
C ALA A 91 6.36 -5.69 -5.20
N GLY A 92 5.89 -5.50 -3.96
CA GLY A 92 6.36 -6.25 -2.80
C GLY A 92 7.54 -5.60 -2.11
N ALA A 93 8.23 -6.35 -1.26
CA ALA A 93 9.35 -5.85 -0.46
C ALA A 93 10.52 -5.35 -1.32
N ASN A 94 11.25 -4.37 -0.81
CA ASN A 94 12.45 -3.88 -1.48
C ASN A 94 13.59 -4.91 -1.39
N VAL A 95 13.80 -5.65 -2.45
CA VAL A 95 14.82 -6.72 -2.52
C VAL A 95 16.25 -6.19 -2.24
N ASN A 96 16.51 -4.90 -2.53
CA ASN A 96 17.81 -4.31 -2.23
C ASN A 96 18.06 -4.19 -0.72
N ASP A 97 17.01 -3.95 0.08
CA ASP A 97 17.14 -3.88 1.54
C ASP A 97 17.53 -5.26 2.10
N PHE A 98 16.93 -6.33 1.57
CA PHE A 98 17.32 -7.70 1.91
C PHE A 98 18.77 -7.99 1.52
N LYS A 99 19.17 -7.64 0.30
CA LYS A 99 20.54 -7.81 -0.16
C LYS A 99 21.53 -7.09 0.74
N MET A 100 21.28 -5.84 1.07
CA MET A 100 22.14 -5.06 1.97
C MET A 100 22.26 -5.68 3.37
N ALA A 101 21.15 -6.18 3.92
CA ALA A 101 21.14 -6.84 5.21
C ALA A 101 21.97 -8.15 5.19
N ILE A 102 21.84 -8.95 4.14
CA ILE A 102 22.62 -10.18 3.94
C ILE A 102 24.11 -9.83 3.79
N ASP A 103 24.47 -8.91 2.89
CA ASP A 103 25.84 -8.53 2.62
C ASP A 103 26.56 -7.94 3.86
N SER A 104 25.80 -7.27 4.74
CA SER A 104 26.30 -6.72 6.00
C SER A 104 26.27 -7.72 7.17
N GLY A 105 25.69 -8.92 6.99
CA GLY A 105 25.47 -9.90 8.07
C GLY A 105 24.45 -9.46 9.13
N ASN A 106 23.68 -8.39 8.87
CA ASN A 106 22.72 -7.84 9.82
C ASN A 106 21.30 -8.38 9.56
N LEU A 107 21.11 -9.68 9.79
CA LEU A 107 19.82 -10.34 9.58
C LEU A 107 18.72 -9.86 10.54
N GLN A 108 19.08 -9.25 11.67
CA GLN A 108 18.12 -8.70 12.63
C GLN A 108 17.28 -7.56 12.02
N VAL A 109 17.85 -6.80 11.10
CA VAL A 109 17.10 -5.74 10.38
C VAL A 109 16.04 -6.32 9.48
N MET A 110 16.31 -7.46 8.83
CA MET A 110 15.33 -8.18 8.02
C MET A 110 14.18 -8.70 8.89
N ASP A 111 14.50 -9.38 9.98
CA ASP A 111 13.50 -9.92 10.92
C ASP A 111 12.60 -8.79 11.47
N ALA A 112 13.19 -7.65 11.83
CA ALA A 112 12.42 -6.48 12.26
C ALA A 112 11.49 -5.95 11.17
N GLY A 113 11.96 -5.85 9.93
CA GLY A 113 11.16 -5.37 8.79
C GLY A 113 9.98 -6.28 8.48
N VAL A 114 10.20 -7.60 8.50
CA VAL A 114 9.13 -8.60 8.32
C VAL A 114 8.09 -8.47 9.44
N LYS A 115 8.52 -8.40 10.70
CA LYS A 115 7.62 -8.23 11.85
C LYS A 115 6.80 -6.93 11.77
N GLU A 116 7.41 -5.84 11.32
CA GLU A 116 6.68 -4.58 11.13
C GLU A 116 5.59 -4.70 10.06
N MET A 117 5.87 -5.41 8.97
CA MET A 117 4.88 -5.66 7.92
C MET A 117 3.74 -6.57 8.43
N GLN A 118 4.09 -7.64 9.14
CA GLN A 118 3.12 -8.53 9.79
C GLN A 118 2.22 -7.77 10.77
N GLU A 119 2.76 -6.88 11.58
CA GLU A 119 1.98 -6.04 12.48
C GLU A 119 0.95 -5.19 11.69
N VAL A 120 1.38 -4.55 10.61
CA VAL A 120 0.49 -3.72 9.79
C VAL A 120 -0.62 -4.56 9.16
N THR A 121 -0.31 -5.72 8.56
CA THR A 121 -1.30 -6.60 7.93
C THR A 121 -2.30 -7.16 8.94
N GLN A 122 -1.84 -7.54 10.14
CA GLN A 122 -2.72 -7.98 11.21
C GLN A 122 -3.65 -6.85 11.71
N ARG A 123 -3.14 -5.64 11.86
CA ARG A 123 -3.96 -4.49 12.24
C ARG A 123 -5.01 -4.17 11.17
N ILE A 124 -4.67 -4.29 9.89
CA ILE A 124 -5.63 -4.14 8.79
C ILE A 124 -6.72 -5.20 8.89
N ARG A 125 -6.34 -6.47 9.02
CA ARG A 125 -7.26 -7.62 9.09
C ARG A 125 -8.25 -7.52 10.26
N HIS A 126 -7.78 -7.06 11.42
CA HIS A 126 -8.56 -6.98 12.65
C HIS A 126 -9.11 -5.58 12.95
N SER A 127 -9.02 -4.66 11.99
CA SER A 127 -9.52 -3.30 12.17
C SER A 127 -11.03 -3.29 12.41
N LYS A 128 -11.46 -2.51 13.41
CA LYS A 128 -12.90 -2.25 13.69
C LYS A 128 -13.56 -1.39 12.60
N TYR A 129 -12.77 -0.69 11.84
CA TYR A 129 -13.21 0.21 10.78
C TYR A 129 -12.84 -0.36 9.41
N PRO A 130 -13.64 -0.13 8.38
CA PRO A 130 -13.35 -0.65 7.06
C PRO A 130 -12.03 -0.08 6.52
N VAL A 131 -11.16 -0.98 6.08
CA VAL A 131 -9.97 -0.67 5.29
C VAL A 131 -10.20 -1.22 3.89
N VAL A 132 -10.30 -0.33 2.93
CA VAL A 132 -10.55 -0.65 1.51
C VAL A 132 -9.27 -0.44 0.72
N THR A 133 -8.88 -1.42 -0.07
CA THR A 133 -7.70 -1.33 -0.94
C THR A 133 -8.11 -1.29 -2.40
N CYS A 134 -7.38 -0.53 -3.21
CA CYS A 134 -7.67 -0.32 -4.62
C CYS A 134 -6.46 -0.73 -5.50
N PRO A 135 -6.08 -2.02 -5.55
CA PRO A 135 -4.91 -2.46 -6.30
C PRO A 135 -5.14 -2.39 -7.81
N PHE A 136 -4.07 -2.07 -8.54
CA PHE A 136 -4.06 -1.96 -10.01
C PHE A 136 -2.68 -2.31 -10.57
N ASN A 137 -2.64 -2.70 -11.83
CA ASN A 137 -1.46 -3.16 -12.57
C ASN A 137 -0.70 -4.24 -11.79
N LEU A 138 0.39 -3.94 -11.11
CA LEU A 138 1.20 -4.91 -10.39
C LEU A 138 0.98 -4.83 -8.87
N ALA A 139 0.58 -5.97 -8.28
CA ALA A 139 0.50 -6.17 -6.82
C ALA A 139 1.14 -7.53 -6.50
N LEU A 140 2.44 -7.54 -6.21
CA LEU A 140 3.24 -8.77 -6.10
C LEU A 140 3.81 -8.94 -4.68
N GLY A 141 3.99 -10.21 -4.27
CA GLY A 141 4.57 -10.56 -2.96
C GLY A 141 3.87 -9.83 -1.82
N GLY A 142 4.61 -9.15 -0.96
CA GLY A 142 4.04 -8.34 0.12
C GLY A 142 3.01 -7.30 -0.34
N GLY A 143 3.05 -6.83 -1.59
CA GLY A 143 2.01 -5.96 -2.15
C GLY A 143 0.69 -6.70 -2.35
N PHE A 144 0.73 -7.99 -2.69
CA PHE A 144 -0.45 -8.86 -2.72
C PHE A 144 -0.97 -9.09 -1.29
N GLU A 145 -0.12 -9.50 -0.36
CA GLU A 145 -0.47 -9.78 1.04
C GLU A 145 -1.14 -8.58 1.70
N PHE A 146 -0.64 -7.39 1.39
CA PHE A 146 -1.15 -6.13 1.93
C PHE A 146 -2.62 -5.88 1.57
N TYR A 147 -3.02 -6.07 0.31
CA TYR A 147 -4.41 -5.88 -0.06
C TYR A 147 -5.31 -7.07 0.32
N ALA A 148 -4.76 -8.28 0.37
CA ALA A 148 -5.51 -9.48 0.75
C ALA A 148 -6.00 -9.45 2.21
N CYS A 149 -5.34 -8.66 3.08
CA CYS A 149 -5.74 -8.47 4.47
C CYS A 149 -6.86 -7.44 4.65
N SER A 150 -7.23 -6.69 3.63
CA SER A 150 -8.21 -5.61 3.73
C SER A 150 -9.64 -6.12 3.89
N SER A 151 -10.50 -5.29 4.48
CA SER A 151 -11.93 -5.62 4.64
C SER A 151 -12.64 -5.73 3.29
N HIS A 152 -12.17 -4.98 2.29
CA HIS A 152 -12.72 -4.98 0.94
C HIS A 152 -11.69 -4.53 -0.08
N THR A 153 -11.68 -5.20 -1.24
CA THR A 153 -10.76 -4.89 -2.34
C THR A 153 -11.55 -4.43 -3.56
N VAL A 154 -11.19 -3.28 -4.11
CA VAL A 154 -11.69 -2.76 -5.39
C VAL A 154 -10.55 -2.81 -6.39
N ALA A 155 -10.39 -3.95 -7.02
CA ALA A 155 -9.29 -4.19 -7.96
C ALA A 155 -9.58 -3.62 -9.36
N SER A 156 -8.53 -3.18 -10.05
CA SER A 156 -8.60 -2.93 -11.49
C SER A 156 -8.83 -4.24 -12.25
N GLY A 157 -9.59 -4.18 -13.35
CA GLY A 157 -9.82 -5.35 -14.21
C GLY A 157 -8.55 -5.91 -14.88
N GLU A 158 -7.47 -5.14 -14.90
CA GLU A 158 -6.17 -5.52 -15.46
C GLU A 158 -5.11 -5.76 -14.37
N LEU A 159 -5.55 -6.02 -13.13
CA LEU A 159 -4.64 -6.32 -12.03
C LEU A 159 -3.87 -7.61 -12.30
N TYR A 160 -2.54 -7.53 -12.25
CA TYR A 160 -1.63 -8.68 -12.21
C TYR A 160 -1.11 -8.83 -10.78
N ALA A 161 -1.54 -9.88 -10.08
CA ALA A 161 -1.27 -10.04 -8.67
C ALA A 161 -0.91 -11.47 -8.32
N GLY A 162 -0.08 -11.64 -7.29
CA GLY A 162 0.28 -12.96 -6.77
C GLY A 162 1.49 -12.95 -5.88
N LEU A 163 1.71 -14.12 -5.27
CA LEU A 163 2.88 -14.42 -4.45
C LEU A 163 4.01 -14.91 -5.35
N VAL A 164 5.10 -14.16 -5.39
CA VAL A 164 6.23 -14.40 -6.30
C VAL A 164 7.52 -14.75 -5.55
N GLU A 165 7.45 -14.90 -4.24
CA GLU A 165 8.57 -15.12 -3.33
C GLU A 165 9.37 -16.37 -3.72
N ALA A 166 8.71 -17.43 -4.13
CA ALA A 166 9.35 -18.68 -4.55
C ALA A 166 10.33 -18.50 -5.74
N ILE A 167 10.05 -17.52 -6.65
CA ILE A 167 10.97 -17.19 -7.75
C ILE A 167 12.29 -16.63 -7.23
N GLN A 168 12.24 -15.98 -6.06
CA GLN A 168 13.41 -15.41 -5.38
C GLN A 168 14.03 -16.36 -4.36
N GLY A 169 13.56 -17.61 -4.26
CA GLY A 169 14.00 -18.57 -3.24
C GLY A 169 13.53 -18.25 -1.83
N LEU A 170 12.48 -17.45 -1.71
CA LEU A 170 11.83 -17.10 -0.44
C LEU A 170 10.51 -17.84 -0.29
N ILE A 171 9.96 -17.83 0.90
CA ILE A 171 8.59 -18.26 1.18
C ILE A 171 7.72 -17.02 1.41
N PRO A 172 6.44 -17.04 1.02
CA PRO A 172 5.51 -15.97 1.36
C PRO A 172 5.44 -15.74 2.86
N ASP A 173 5.23 -14.47 3.26
CA ASP A 173 5.00 -14.10 4.67
C ASP A 173 3.55 -14.42 5.07
N ASP A 174 3.17 -15.68 4.88
CA ASP A 174 1.80 -16.14 5.03
C ASP A 174 1.44 -16.23 6.51
N GLN A 175 0.73 -15.27 6.98
CA GLN A 175 0.04 -15.28 8.26
C GLN A 175 -1.29 -16.00 8.10
N GLN A 176 -1.27 -17.32 8.25
CA GLN A 176 -2.51 -18.09 8.38
C GLN A 176 -3.27 -17.74 9.65
#